data_67f875e0654681d0dbebf3539d39f75c
#
_entry.id   67f875e0654681d0dbebf3539d39f75c
#
_cell.length_a   1.000
_cell.length_b   1.000
_cell.length_c   1.000
_cell.angle_alpha   90.00
_cell.angle_beta   90.00
_cell.angle_gamma   90.00
#
_symmetry.space_group_name_H-M   'P 1'
#
loop_
_entity.id
_entity.type
_entity.pdbx_description
1 polymer ?
#
loop_
_entity_poly.entity_id
_entity_poly.type
_entity_poly.pdbx_seq_one_letter_code
_entity_poly.pdbx_strand_id
1 'polypeptide(L)'
;MDWKLFIARRIYRSNEGGKEVSKPAVRIAMLGIAIGLAVMIVSVAVVIGFKHEVRDKVVGLGSDIVITNFDSQQSYQTVPIVANDSLLHLLKTLEGVKHVQRYSTKPGMIMTDDSFQGMVLKGVSHEYDWRFLKNHLQEGEIPVFSDTASTNKVLVSRIIADKLHLKLGDKIYTYYIEDNVRARRLIVAGIYQTNFSAYDDLFLITDLYTVNRLNGWQKGQVSGMELEVNEYSRLEPVKEEIRARVDTQVDAYGGTYYTQTEEEVNPQIFAWLGL
;
A
#
# COMPACT_ATOMS: atom_id res chain seq x y z
N MET A 1 18.28 28.04 40.75
CA MET A 1 19.44 27.14 40.59
C MET A 1 19.04 25.78 41.13
N ASP A 2 19.04 24.78 40.30
CA ASP A 2 18.43 23.45 40.60
C ASP A 2 19.34 22.74 41.63
N TRP A 3 18.86 22.58 42.87
CA TRP A 3 19.61 22.01 43.98
C TRP A 3 20.07 20.58 43.71
N LYS A 4 19.33 19.84 42.84
CA LYS A 4 19.68 18.50 42.40
C LYS A 4 20.96 18.49 41.54
N LEU A 5 21.11 19.48 40.66
CA LEU A 5 22.30 19.68 39.83
C LEU A 5 23.50 20.10 40.68
N PHE A 6 23.26 20.91 41.72
CA PHE A 6 24.31 21.33 42.66
C PHE A 6 24.83 20.12 43.44
N ILE A 7 23.97 19.30 43.99
CA ILE A 7 24.35 18.07 44.74
C ILE A 7 25.09 17.09 43.82
N ALA A 8 24.57 16.81 42.63
CA ALA A 8 25.21 15.92 41.67
C ALA A 8 26.62 16.39 41.30
N ARG A 9 26.79 17.69 41.06
CA ARG A 9 28.11 18.30 40.75
C ARG A 9 29.06 18.24 41.92
N ARG A 10 28.55 18.40 43.17
CA ARG A 10 29.35 18.32 44.41
C ARG A 10 29.81 16.88 44.65
N ILE A 11 28.94 15.87 44.50
CA ILE A 11 29.30 14.45 44.63
C ILE A 11 30.35 14.06 43.58
N TYR A 12 30.20 14.53 42.34
CA TYR A 12 31.14 14.23 41.25
C TYR A 12 32.53 14.91 41.48
N ARG A 13 32.55 16.11 42.08
CA ARG A 13 33.78 16.92 42.28
C ARG A 13 34.43 16.76 43.65
N SER A 14 33.76 16.17 44.67
CA SER A 14 34.32 16.03 46.00
C SER A 14 35.54 15.11 45.99
N ASN A 15 36.69 15.70 46.29
CA ASN A 15 37.99 15.02 46.32
C ASN A 15 38.41 14.68 47.74
N GLU A 16 37.43 14.62 48.70
CA GLU A 16 37.74 14.40 50.11
C GLU A 16 37.88 12.89 50.41
N GLY A 17 39.05 12.57 50.90
CA GLY A 17 39.64 11.29 51.24
C GLY A 17 38.72 10.22 51.84
N GLY A 18 38.17 9.37 51.00
CA GLY A 18 37.44 8.20 51.42
C GLY A 18 37.29 7.20 50.27
N LYS A 19 38.14 6.21 50.28
CA LYS A 19 38.17 4.99 49.43
C LYS A 19 37.96 5.24 47.93
N GLU A 20 39.05 5.14 47.18
CA GLU A 20 39.13 5.23 45.70
C GLU A 20 38.20 4.25 44.92
N VAL A 21 37.54 3.33 45.60
CA VAL A 21 36.65 2.32 45.01
C VAL A 21 35.30 2.86 44.53
N SER A 22 34.81 3.98 45.11
CA SER A 22 33.46 4.51 44.78
C SER A 22 33.39 5.26 43.44
N LYS A 23 34.48 5.96 43.05
CA LYS A 23 34.49 6.74 41.80
C LYS A 23 34.43 5.88 40.54
N PRO A 24 35.22 4.80 40.41
CA PRO A 24 35.07 3.87 39.27
C PRO A 24 33.71 3.19 39.24
N ALA A 25 33.17 2.78 40.39
CA ALA A 25 31.85 2.13 40.45
C ALA A 25 30.71 3.06 39.96
N VAL A 26 30.72 4.33 40.39
CA VAL A 26 29.73 5.34 39.92
C VAL A 26 29.87 5.60 38.42
N ARG A 27 31.09 5.66 37.87
CA ARG A 27 31.30 5.86 36.44
C ARG A 27 30.78 4.65 35.63
N ILE A 28 31.05 3.43 36.08
CA ILE A 28 30.55 2.20 35.43
C ILE A 28 29.04 2.18 35.50
N ALA A 29 28.43 2.50 36.64
CA ALA A 29 26.98 2.57 36.77
C ALA A 29 26.35 3.64 35.84
N MET A 30 26.94 4.83 35.74
CA MET A 30 26.48 5.89 34.82
C MET A 30 26.60 5.45 33.36
N LEU A 31 27.73 4.80 32.98
CA LEU A 31 27.89 4.28 31.65
C LEU A 31 26.88 3.18 31.34
N GLY A 32 26.62 2.27 32.28
CA GLY A 32 25.61 1.23 32.13
C GLY A 32 24.21 1.79 31.89
N ILE A 33 23.82 2.80 32.69
CA ILE A 33 22.53 3.49 32.52
C ILE A 33 22.47 4.22 31.17
N ALA A 34 23.54 4.93 30.80
CA ALA A 34 23.60 5.65 29.53
C ALA A 34 23.48 4.72 28.32
N ILE A 35 24.18 3.59 28.34
CA ILE A 35 24.09 2.56 27.28
C ILE A 35 22.69 1.95 27.26
N GLY A 36 22.14 1.58 28.43
CA GLY A 36 20.79 1.03 28.50
C GLY A 36 19.73 1.96 27.94
N LEU A 37 19.81 3.27 28.30
CA LEU A 37 18.91 4.28 27.77
C LEU A 37 19.10 4.47 26.25
N ALA A 38 20.35 4.51 25.78
CA ALA A 38 20.63 4.64 24.34
C ALA A 38 20.05 3.45 23.54
N VAL A 39 20.21 2.22 24.03
CA VAL A 39 19.64 1.01 23.40
C VAL A 39 18.11 1.10 23.36
N MET A 40 17.45 1.52 24.44
CA MET A 40 16.00 1.68 24.44
C MET A 40 15.53 2.73 23.43
N ILE A 41 16.18 3.89 23.36
CA ILE A 41 15.84 4.95 22.40
C ILE A 41 16.02 4.45 20.96
N VAL A 42 17.13 3.78 20.66
CA VAL A 42 17.39 3.22 19.32
C VAL A 42 16.35 2.15 18.98
N SER A 43 16.02 1.25 19.91
CA SER A 43 15.01 0.21 19.69
C SER A 43 13.64 0.79 19.34
N VAL A 44 13.20 1.79 20.10
CA VAL A 44 11.93 2.48 19.82
C VAL A 44 11.98 3.21 18.47
N ALA A 45 13.07 3.91 18.18
CA ALA A 45 13.23 4.61 16.89
C ALA A 45 13.19 3.64 15.69
N VAL A 46 13.86 2.48 15.81
CA VAL A 46 13.84 1.43 14.76
C VAL A 46 12.42 0.90 14.55
N VAL A 47 11.69 0.59 15.63
CA VAL A 47 10.32 0.09 15.54
C VAL A 47 9.40 1.11 14.86
N ILE A 48 9.46 2.38 15.28
CA ILE A 48 8.66 3.45 14.68
C ILE A 48 9.03 3.63 13.20
N GLY A 49 10.32 3.72 12.87
CA GLY A 49 10.80 3.88 11.50
C GLY A 49 10.36 2.73 10.60
N PHE A 50 10.44 1.50 11.10
CA PHE A 50 10.00 0.32 10.37
C PHE A 50 8.48 0.32 10.09
N LYS A 51 7.66 0.70 11.08
CA LYS A 51 6.22 0.85 10.90
C LYS A 51 5.88 1.87 9.80
N HIS A 52 6.54 3.02 9.80
CA HIS A 52 6.36 4.02 8.75
C HIS A 52 6.75 3.49 7.37
N GLU A 53 7.91 2.84 7.26
CA GLU A 53 8.40 2.30 5.98
C GLU A 53 7.45 1.26 5.38
N VAL A 54 6.94 0.33 6.20
CA VAL A 54 5.99 -0.69 5.72
C VAL A 54 4.68 -0.05 5.31
N ARG A 55 4.16 0.88 6.11
CA ARG A 55 2.95 1.61 5.77
C ARG A 55 3.08 2.36 4.45
N ASP A 56 4.18 3.11 4.27
CA ASP A 56 4.41 3.89 3.04
C ASP A 56 4.43 3.00 1.80
N LYS A 57 4.91 1.75 1.92
CA LYS A 57 4.86 0.76 0.84
C LYS A 57 3.45 0.25 0.57
N VAL A 58 2.68 -0.04 1.62
CA VAL A 58 1.29 -0.51 1.48
C VAL A 58 0.43 0.58 0.85
N VAL A 59 0.51 1.81 1.38
CA VAL A 59 -0.24 2.96 0.86
C VAL A 59 0.24 3.36 -0.55
N GLY A 60 1.54 3.25 -0.82
CA GLY A 60 2.11 3.61 -2.12
C GLY A 60 1.67 2.73 -3.29
N LEU A 61 1.31 1.48 -3.04
CA LEU A 61 0.74 0.55 -4.04
C LEU A 61 -0.79 0.43 -3.94
N GLY A 62 -1.35 0.69 -2.78
CA GLY A 62 -2.76 0.70 -2.46
C GLY A 62 -3.24 2.11 -2.10
N SER A 63 -3.79 2.24 -0.89
CA SER A 63 -4.34 3.51 -0.39
C SER A 63 -4.51 3.45 1.14
N ASP A 64 -4.93 4.55 1.75
CA ASP A 64 -5.32 4.58 3.17
C ASP A 64 -6.76 4.05 3.36
N ILE A 65 -7.66 4.39 2.42
CA ILE A 65 -9.09 4.02 2.45
C ILE A 65 -9.48 3.42 1.11
N VAL A 66 -10.25 2.34 1.15
CA VAL A 66 -10.78 1.66 -0.03
C VAL A 66 -12.31 1.67 0.03
N ILE A 67 -12.95 2.00 -1.08
CA ILE A 67 -14.41 1.88 -1.26
C ILE A 67 -14.65 0.77 -2.27
N THR A 68 -15.34 -0.28 -1.86
CA THR A 68 -15.69 -1.44 -2.69
C THR A 68 -17.20 -1.71 -2.64
N ASN A 69 -17.65 -2.77 -3.28
CA ASN A 69 -19.00 -3.25 -3.12
C ASN A 69 -19.12 -4.06 -1.81
N PHE A 70 -20.18 -3.86 -1.05
CA PHE A 70 -20.44 -4.60 0.18
C PHE A 70 -20.48 -6.12 -0.05
N ASP A 71 -21.05 -6.58 -1.15
CA ASP A 71 -21.16 -8.00 -1.48
C ASP A 71 -19.80 -8.64 -1.83
N SER A 72 -18.79 -7.84 -2.18
CA SER A 72 -17.43 -8.34 -2.40
C SER A 72 -16.78 -8.89 -1.13
N GLN A 73 -17.27 -8.53 0.06
CA GLN A 73 -16.80 -9.07 1.34
C GLN A 73 -17.15 -10.56 1.52
N GLN A 74 -18.19 -11.03 0.84
CA GLN A 74 -18.71 -12.39 1.00
C GLN A 74 -18.43 -13.28 -0.21
N SER A 75 -17.77 -12.76 -1.25
CA SER A 75 -17.56 -13.47 -2.51
C SER A 75 -16.09 -13.50 -2.90
N TYR A 76 -15.62 -14.61 -3.45
CA TYR A 76 -14.33 -14.68 -4.14
C TYR A 76 -14.34 -13.96 -5.50
N GLN A 77 -15.50 -13.55 -5.98
CA GLN A 77 -15.65 -12.77 -7.20
C GLN A 77 -15.77 -11.29 -6.85
N THR A 78 -15.04 -10.46 -7.57
CA THR A 78 -15.12 -9.01 -7.44
C THR A 78 -16.46 -8.53 -7.98
N VAL A 79 -17.30 -7.99 -7.12
CA VAL A 79 -18.55 -7.31 -7.49
C VAL A 79 -18.23 -5.83 -7.75
N PRO A 80 -18.63 -5.25 -8.90
CA PRO A 80 -18.29 -3.88 -9.21
C PRO A 80 -19.10 -2.87 -8.40
N ILE A 81 -18.56 -1.66 -8.28
CA ILE A 81 -19.29 -0.44 -7.91
C ILE A 81 -19.34 0.51 -9.07
N VAL A 82 -20.29 1.44 -9.07
CA VAL A 82 -20.32 2.55 -10.04
C VAL A 82 -19.55 3.74 -9.48
N ALA A 83 -18.38 4.00 -10.04
CA ALA A 83 -17.55 5.15 -9.69
C ALA A 83 -17.63 6.22 -10.78
N ASN A 84 -18.74 6.97 -10.78
CA ASN A 84 -18.95 8.08 -11.71
C ASN A 84 -18.17 9.34 -11.29
N ASP A 85 -18.09 10.30 -12.20
CA ASP A 85 -17.32 11.53 -11.97
C ASP A 85 -17.93 12.40 -10.84
N SER A 86 -19.25 12.27 -10.59
CA SER A 86 -19.92 12.97 -9.48
C SER A 86 -19.46 12.43 -8.12
N LEU A 87 -19.37 11.10 -7.98
CA LEU A 87 -18.84 10.47 -6.76
C LEU A 87 -17.36 10.81 -6.57
N LEU A 88 -16.59 10.77 -7.65
CA LEU A 88 -15.16 11.15 -7.62
C LEU A 88 -14.99 12.60 -7.16
N HIS A 89 -15.81 13.52 -7.68
CA HIS A 89 -15.78 14.92 -7.30
C HIS A 89 -16.17 15.10 -5.82
N LEU A 90 -17.24 14.43 -5.37
CA LEU A 90 -17.69 14.46 -3.98
C LEU A 90 -16.53 14.07 -3.05
N LEU A 91 -15.89 12.94 -3.32
CA LEU A 91 -14.79 12.43 -2.51
C LEU A 91 -13.58 13.37 -2.50
N LYS A 92 -13.24 13.98 -3.63
CA LYS A 92 -12.13 14.96 -3.74
C LYS A 92 -12.39 16.25 -2.97
N THR A 93 -13.65 16.60 -2.68
CA THR A 93 -14.02 17.82 -1.93
C THR A 93 -14.09 17.60 -0.43
N LEU A 94 -13.96 16.37 0.06
CA LEU A 94 -13.96 16.08 1.50
C LEU A 94 -12.67 16.58 2.15
N GLU A 95 -12.84 17.19 3.32
CA GLU A 95 -11.71 17.68 4.10
C GLU A 95 -10.87 16.49 4.60
N GLY A 96 -9.57 16.54 4.36
CA GLY A 96 -8.62 15.48 4.75
C GLY A 96 -8.33 14.46 3.65
N VAL A 97 -9.08 14.45 2.55
CA VAL A 97 -8.77 13.63 1.37
C VAL A 97 -7.70 14.33 0.52
N LYS A 98 -6.61 13.64 0.24
CA LYS A 98 -5.49 14.13 -0.56
C LYS A 98 -5.62 13.74 -2.02
N HIS A 99 -5.98 12.48 -2.27
CA HIS A 99 -6.08 11.91 -3.60
C HIS A 99 -7.17 10.86 -3.67
N VAL A 100 -7.82 10.72 -4.83
CA VAL A 100 -8.84 9.70 -5.10
C VAL A 100 -8.59 9.15 -6.49
N GLN A 101 -8.55 7.82 -6.60
CA GLN A 101 -8.34 7.11 -7.85
C GLN A 101 -9.22 5.87 -7.96
N ARG A 102 -9.58 5.51 -9.20
CA ARG A 102 -10.36 4.30 -9.52
C ARG A 102 -9.40 3.17 -9.86
N TYR A 103 -9.76 1.96 -9.47
CA TYR A 103 -9.03 0.75 -9.85
C TYR A 103 -9.96 -0.41 -10.14
N SER A 104 -9.46 -1.39 -10.88
CA SER A 104 -10.11 -2.68 -11.08
C SER A 104 -9.11 -3.80 -10.95
N THR A 105 -9.56 -4.93 -10.44
CA THR A 105 -8.73 -6.12 -10.30
C THR A 105 -9.33 -7.30 -11.05
N LYS A 106 -8.47 -8.19 -11.52
CA LYS A 106 -8.86 -9.48 -12.09
C LYS A 106 -7.81 -10.53 -11.71
N PRO A 107 -8.16 -11.50 -10.87
CA PRO A 107 -7.31 -12.65 -10.61
C PRO A 107 -7.13 -13.49 -11.89
N GLY A 108 -5.92 -13.98 -12.08
CA GLY A 108 -5.57 -14.81 -13.23
C GLY A 108 -4.22 -15.49 -13.05
N MET A 109 -3.68 -16.01 -14.14
CA MET A 109 -2.36 -16.62 -14.15
C MET A 109 -1.57 -16.21 -15.39
N ILE A 110 -0.26 -16.12 -15.25
CA ILE A 110 0.67 -16.07 -16.37
C ILE A 110 1.13 -17.50 -16.62
N MET A 111 1.17 -17.89 -17.87
CA MET A 111 1.72 -19.17 -18.29
C MET A 111 2.84 -18.91 -19.30
N THR A 112 3.98 -19.53 -19.08
CA THR A 112 5.09 -19.65 -20.01
C THR A 112 5.24 -21.12 -20.41
N ASP A 113 6.14 -21.44 -21.31
CA ASP A 113 6.35 -22.82 -21.78
C ASP A 113 6.75 -23.76 -20.63
N ASP A 114 7.48 -23.25 -19.62
CA ASP A 114 8.10 -24.02 -18.55
C ASP A 114 7.49 -23.75 -17.15
N SER A 115 6.65 -22.72 -17.00
CA SER A 115 6.22 -22.26 -15.68
C SER A 115 4.85 -21.57 -15.72
N PHE A 116 4.20 -21.52 -14.54
CA PHE A 116 3.01 -20.72 -14.35
C PHE A 116 3.09 -19.94 -13.03
N GLN A 117 2.45 -18.77 -13.00
CA GLN A 117 2.39 -17.90 -11.82
C GLN A 117 0.97 -17.36 -11.68
N GLY A 118 0.36 -17.60 -10.52
CA GLY A 118 -0.87 -16.89 -10.14
C GLY A 118 -0.59 -15.39 -9.96
N MET A 119 -1.50 -14.55 -10.43
CA MET A 119 -1.35 -13.09 -10.32
C MET A 119 -2.70 -12.40 -10.19
N VAL A 120 -2.67 -11.15 -9.79
CA VAL A 120 -3.80 -10.23 -9.88
C VAL A 120 -3.44 -9.10 -10.84
N LEU A 121 -4.22 -8.95 -11.89
CA LEU A 121 -4.08 -7.82 -12.80
C LEU A 121 -4.81 -6.62 -12.21
N LYS A 122 -4.07 -5.58 -11.81
CA LYS A 122 -4.60 -4.31 -11.34
C LYS A 122 -4.65 -3.31 -12.48
N GLY A 123 -5.86 -2.96 -12.88
CA GLY A 123 -6.12 -1.91 -13.86
C GLY A 123 -6.24 -0.57 -13.15
N VAL A 124 -5.51 0.41 -13.61
CA VAL A 124 -5.49 1.76 -13.03
C VAL A 124 -5.99 2.78 -14.03
N SER A 125 -6.69 3.81 -13.51
CA SER A 125 -7.23 4.90 -14.30
C SER A 125 -6.18 5.97 -14.61
N HIS A 126 -6.57 6.99 -15.37
CA HIS A 126 -5.72 8.16 -15.64
C HIS A 126 -5.43 9.00 -14.39
N GLU A 127 -6.25 8.87 -13.31
CA GLU A 127 -6.04 9.55 -12.03
C GLU A 127 -4.96 8.91 -11.17
N TYR A 128 -4.43 7.73 -11.54
CA TYR A 128 -3.51 6.98 -10.70
C TYR A 128 -2.25 7.76 -10.36
N ASP A 129 -1.89 7.76 -9.08
CA ASP A 129 -0.67 8.42 -8.61
C ASP A 129 0.58 7.57 -8.87
N TRP A 130 1.33 7.98 -9.88
CA TRP A 130 2.53 7.29 -10.32
C TRP A 130 3.78 7.59 -9.49
N ARG A 131 3.73 8.51 -8.50
CA ARG A 131 4.93 8.94 -7.75
C ARG A 131 5.64 7.78 -7.09
N PHE A 132 4.89 6.90 -6.42
CA PHE A 132 5.46 5.73 -5.75
C PHE A 132 6.13 4.79 -6.75
N LEU A 133 5.42 4.37 -7.78
CA LEU A 133 5.95 3.43 -8.78
C LEU A 133 7.10 4.01 -9.62
N LYS A 134 7.10 5.33 -9.90
CA LYS A 134 8.24 6.01 -10.54
C LYS A 134 9.53 5.87 -9.75
N ASN A 135 9.45 5.98 -8.44
CA ASN A 135 10.61 5.84 -7.55
C ASN A 135 11.09 4.38 -7.42
N HIS A 136 10.26 3.41 -7.77
CA HIS A 136 10.54 1.99 -7.66
C HIS A 136 10.72 1.29 -9.03
N LEU A 137 10.64 2.03 -10.12
CA LEU A 137 10.87 1.51 -11.46
C LEU A 137 12.36 1.20 -11.64
N GLN A 138 12.67 -0.03 -12.04
CA GLN A 138 14.03 -0.51 -12.26
C GLN A 138 14.42 -0.45 -13.74
N GLU A 139 13.51 -0.85 -14.63
CA GLU A 139 13.74 -0.92 -16.07
C GLU A 139 12.49 -0.47 -16.83
N GLY A 140 12.68 0.11 -18.02
CA GLY A 140 11.60 0.51 -18.91
C GLY A 140 10.96 1.84 -18.55
N GLU A 141 9.70 1.97 -18.89
CA GLU A 141 8.92 3.20 -18.70
C GLU A 141 7.53 2.89 -18.14
N ILE A 142 6.93 3.85 -17.45
CA ILE A 142 5.52 3.78 -17.07
C ILE A 142 4.68 4.20 -18.29
N PRO A 143 3.82 3.30 -18.82
CA PRO A 143 2.97 3.64 -19.94
C PRO A 143 1.93 4.70 -19.58
N VAL A 144 1.53 5.49 -20.55
CA VAL A 144 0.33 6.33 -20.42
C VAL A 144 -0.86 5.42 -20.61
N PHE A 145 -1.58 5.13 -19.52
CA PHE A 145 -2.79 4.32 -19.56
C PHE A 145 -4.02 5.16 -19.85
N SER A 146 -5.00 4.54 -20.50
CA SER A 146 -6.26 5.17 -20.89
C SER A 146 -7.44 4.41 -20.29
N ASP A 147 -8.47 5.13 -19.91
CA ASP A 147 -9.72 4.54 -19.44
C ASP A 147 -10.65 4.10 -20.59
N THR A 148 -10.30 4.45 -21.83
CA THR A 148 -11.15 4.25 -23.02
C THR A 148 -10.56 3.28 -24.05
N ALA A 149 -9.28 2.95 -23.95
CA ALA A 149 -8.61 2.07 -24.90
C ALA A 149 -7.54 1.22 -24.21
N SER A 150 -7.39 -0.03 -24.68
CA SER A 150 -6.33 -0.91 -24.20
C SER A 150 -5.00 -0.52 -24.81
N THR A 151 -3.98 -0.39 -23.95
CA THR A 151 -2.59 -0.19 -24.38
C THR A 151 -1.88 -1.53 -24.62
N ASN A 152 -2.42 -2.64 -24.10
CA ASN A 152 -1.79 -3.96 -24.03
C ASN A 152 -0.39 -3.93 -23.36
N LYS A 153 -0.08 -2.88 -22.61
CA LYS A 153 1.15 -2.73 -21.85
C LYS A 153 0.93 -3.09 -20.39
N VAL A 154 1.96 -3.65 -19.76
CA VAL A 154 1.90 -4.07 -18.36
C VAL A 154 3.21 -3.73 -17.65
N LEU A 155 3.11 -3.33 -16.39
CA LEU A 155 4.23 -3.26 -15.46
C LEU A 155 4.25 -4.56 -14.66
N VAL A 156 5.43 -5.17 -14.55
CA VAL A 156 5.68 -6.44 -13.87
C VAL A 156 6.66 -6.19 -12.73
N SER A 157 6.49 -6.86 -11.60
CA SER A 157 7.49 -6.79 -10.54
C SER A 157 8.76 -7.54 -10.92
N ARG A 158 9.89 -7.16 -10.31
CA ARG A 158 11.17 -7.86 -10.46
C ARG A 158 11.04 -9.33 -10.07
N ILE A 159 10.32 -9.64 -8.99
CA ILE A 159 10.14 -11.01 -8.49
C ILE A 159 9.45 -11.88 -9.56
N ILE A 160 8.35 -11.41 -10.14
CA ILE A 160 7.63 -12.13 -11.19
C ILE A 160 8.48 -12.22 -12.46
N ALA A 161 9.19 -11.12 -12.83
CA ALA A 161 10.05 -11.10 -14.00
C ALA A 161 11.18 -12.13 -13.90
N ASP A 162 11.87 -12.19 -12.76
CA ASP A 162 12.95 -13.16 -12.52
C ASP A 162 12.44 -14.60 -12.49
N LYS A 163 11.29 -14.83 -11.84
CA LYS A 163 10.67 -16.16 -11.73
C LYS A 163 10.24 -16.75 -13.09
N LEU A 164 9.76 -15.88 -13.97
CA LEU A 164 9.28 -16.27 -15.31
C LEU A 164 10.27 -15.94 -16.44
N HIS A 165 11.50 -15.50 -16.09
CA HIS A 165 12.55 -15.09 -17.02
C HIS A 165 12.13 -14.03 -18.04
N LEU A 166 11.26 -13.10 -17.60
CA LEU A 166 10.72 -12.03 -18.45
C LEU A 166 11.69 -10.85 -18.55
N LYS A 167 11.73 -10.26 -19.73
CA LYS A 167 12.50 -9.07 -20.05
C LYS A 167 11.60 -7.95 -20.57
N LEU A 168 12.15 -6.76 -20.60
CA LEU A 168 11.47 -5.61 -21.19
C LEU A 168 11.14 -5.88 -22.68
N GLY A 169 9.89 -5.59 -23.06
CA GLY A 169 9.39 -5.83 -24.42
C GLY A 169 8.83 -7.23 -24.67
N ASP A 170 9.00 -8.16 -23.74
CA ASP A 170 8.48 -9.51 -23.90
C ASP A 170 6.94 -9.53 -23.94
N LYS A 171 6.41 -10.50 -24.67
CA LYS A 171 4.98 -10.76 -24.77
C LYS A 171 4.63 -11.83 -23.75
N ILE A 172 3.75 -11.50 -22.82
CA ILE A 172 3.21 -12.43 -21.85
C ILE A 172 1.77 -12.78 -22.19
N TYR A 173 1.39 -14.03 -21.91
CA TYR A 173 0.02 -14.49 -22.03
C TYR A 173 -0.56 -14.67 -20.64
N THR A 174 -1.66 -13.97 -20.38
CA THR A 174 -2.39 -14.05 -19.11
C THR A 174 -3.71 -14.75 -19.36
N TYR A 175 -4.06 -15.66 -18.46
CA TYR A 175 -5.25 -16.51 -18.54
C TYR A 175 -6.17 -16.24 -17.36
N TYR A 176 -7.44 -16.14 -17.65
CA TYR A 176 -8.50 -15.88 -16.68
C TYR A 176 -9.54 -16.99 -16.81
N ILE A 177 -9.72 -17.76 -15.74
CA ILE A 177 -10.59 -18.93 -15.70
C ILE A 177 -11.88 -18.54 -14.99
N GLU A 178 -12.95 -18.48 -15.74
CA GLU A 178 -14.34 -18.35 -15.32
C GLU A 178 -15.15 -19.44 -16.05
N ASP A 179 -16.39 -19.16 -16.41
CA ASP A 179 -17.19 -20.06 -17.24
C ASP A 179 -16.49 -20.42 -18.56
N ASN A 180 -15.73 -19.49 -19.10
CA ASN A 180 -14.86 -19.65 -20.26
C ASN A 180 -13.45 -19.14 -19.96
N VAL A 181 -12.44 -19.81 -20.51
CA VAL A 181 -11.05 -19.36 -20.43
C VAL A 181 -10.86 -18.16 -21.36
N ARG A 182 -10.48 -17.02 -20.77
CA ARG A 182 -10.11 -15.82 -21.51
C ARG A 182 -8.61 -15.64 -21.47
N ALA A 183 -7.99 -15.44 -22.61
CA ALA A 183 -6.56 -15.12 -22.70
C ALA A 183 -6.33 -13.67 -23.16
N ARG A 184 -5.29 -13.05 -22.65
CA ARG A 184 -4.80 -11.74 -23.12
C ARG A 184 -3.30 -11.79 -23.33
N ARG A 185 -2.87 -11.12 -24.38
CA ARG A 185 -1.47 -10.89 -24.65
C ARG A 185 -1.11 -9.48 -24.23
N LEU A 186 -0.19 -9.36 -23.30
CA LEU A 186 0.33 -8.09 -22.81
C LEU A 186 1.83 -7.98 -23.14
N ILE A 187 2.35 -6.76 -23.17
CA ILE A 187 3.75 -6.47 -23.43
C ILE A 187 4.36 -5.84 -22.17
N VAL A 188 5.46 -6.39 -21.69
CA VAL A 188 6.20 -5.86 -20.53
C VAL A 188 6.80 -4.50 -20.90
N ALA A 189 6.22 -3.44 -20.35
CA ALA A 189 6.66 -2.07 -20.60
C ALA A 189 7.63 -1.54 -19.55
N GLY A 190 7.58 -2.10 -18.36
CA GLY A 190 8.49 -1.75 -17.27
C GLY A 190 8.52 -2.81 -16.19
N ILE A 191 9.64 -2.83 -15.46
CA ILE A 191 9.87 -3.74 -14.35
C ILE A 191 10.09 -2.89 -13.10
N TYR A 192 9.28 -3.10 -12.06
CA TYR A 192 9.35 -2.38 -10.80
C TYR A 192 9.76 -3.30 -9.65
N GLN A 193 10.25 -2.71 -8.55
CA GLN A 193 10.59 -3.44 -7.33
C GLN A 193 10.31 -2.58 -6.11
N THR A 194 9.32 -2.95 -5.31
CA THR A 194 8.95 -2.21 -4.10
C THR A 194 9.61 -2.77 -2.84
N ASN A 195 10.17 -3.98 -2.94
CA ASN A 195 10.67 -4.77 -1.80
C ASN A 195 9.57 -5.06 -0.77
N PHE A 196 8.33 -5.17 -1.24
CA PHE A 196 7.19 -5.60 -0.45
C PHE A 196 6.58 -6.85 -1.12
N SER A 197 7.04 -8.02 -0.69
CA SER A 197 6.77 -9.30 -1.37
C SER A 197 5.28 -9.61 -1.49
N ALA A 198 4.46 -9.21 -0.53
CA ALA A 198 3.00 -9.43 -0.58
C ALA A 198 2.34 -8.83 -1.85
N TYR A 199 2.91 -7.74 -2.37
CA TYR A 199 2.45 -7.11 -3.62
C TYR A 199 3.31 -7.52 -4.81
N ASP A 200 4.65 -7.54 -4.64
CA ASP A 200 5.59 -7.84 -5.72
C ASP A 200 5.42 -9.28 -6.27
N ASP A 201 4.95 -10.24 -5.45
CA ASP A 201 4.68 -11.62 -5.87
C ASP A 201 3.35 -11.78 -6.61
N LEU A 202 2.46 -10.79 -6.54
CA LEU A 202 1.06 -10.99 -6.93
C LEU A 202 0.59 -10.03 -8.02
N PHE A 203 0.93 -8.73 -7.93
CA PHE A 203 0.30 -7.71 -8.76
C PHE A 203 1.06 -7.42 -10.05
N LEU A 204 0.27 -7.35 -11.14
CA LEU A 204 0.65 -6.73 -12.42
C LEU A 204 -0.20 -5.50 -12.63
N ILE A 205 0.38 -4.43 -13.18
CA ILE A 205 -0.33 -3.16 -13.36
C ILE A 205 -0.52 -2.86 -14.85
N THR A 206 -1.75 -2.57 -15.24
CA THR A 206 -2.15 -2.25 -16.61
C THR A 206 -3.23 -1.16 -16.64
N ASP A 207 -3.80 -0.87 -17.82
CA ASP A 207 -4.90 0.08 -17.95
C ASP A 207 -6.24 -0.45 -17.41
N LEU A 208 -7.04 0.45 -16.83
CA LEU A 208 -8.36 0.17 -16.27
C LEU A 208 -9.31 -0.47 -17.32
N TYR A 209 -9.23 0.03 -18.57
CA TYR A 209 -10.07 -0.43 -19.67
C TYR A 209 -9.90 -1.93 -19.94
N THR A 210 -8.66 -2.40 -19.98
CA THR A 210 -8.35 -3.83 -20.20
C THR A 210 -8.98 -4.70 -19.11
N VAL A 211 -8.85 -4.31 -17.84
CA VAL A 211 -9.38 -5.10 -16.73
C VAL A 211 -10.90 -5.08 -16.70
N ASN A 212 -11.52 -3.92 -16.93
CA ASN A 212 -12.98 -3.82 -16.98
C ASN A 212 -13.58 -4.66 -18.10
N ARG A 213 -12.94 -4.71 -19.27
CA ARG A 213 -13.34 -5.59 -20.36
C ARG A 213 -13.20 -7.08 -20.05
N LEU A 214 -12.16 -7.45 -19.30
CA LEU A 214 -11.97 -8.82 -18.81
C LEU A 214 -13.08 -9.22 -17.83
N ASN A 215 -13.49 -8.29 -16.97
CA ASN A 215 -14.60 -8.49 -16.04
C ASN A 215 -15.98 -8.46 -16.71
N GLY A 216 -16.07 -8.00 -17.97
CA GLY A 216 -17.35 -7.84 -18.67
C GLY A 216 -18.19 -6.68 -18.15
N TRP A 217 -17.56 -5.70 -17.51
CA TRP A 217 -18.24 -4.60 -16.84
C TRP A 217 -18.65 -3.48 -17.80
N GLN A 218 -19.69 -2.76 -17.39
CA GLN A 218 -20.19 -1.61 -18.11
C GLN A 218 -19.33 -0.35 -17.83
N LYS A 219 -19.53 0.68 -18.63
CA LYS A 219 -18.84 1.96 -18.44
C LYS A 219 -19.14 2.54 -17.05
N GLY A 220 -18.11 2.94 -16.34
CA GLY A 220 -18.21 3.49 -14.99
C GLY A 220 -18.21 2.48 -13.86
N GLN A 221 -18.30 1.17 -14.17
CA GLN A 221 -18.10 0.12 -13.18
C GLN A 221 -16.61 -0.15 -12.97
N VAL A 222 -16.21 -0.32 -11.70
CA VAL A 222 -14.84 -0.60 -11.27
C VAL A 222 -14.86 -1.52 -10.05
N SER A 223 -13.73 -2.14 -9.70
CA SER A 223 -13.63 -2.93 -8.45
C SER A 223 -13.78 -2.05 -7.23
N GLY A 224 -13.26 -0.83 -7.29
CA GLY A 224 -13.30 0.09 -6.17
C GLY A 224 -12.64 1.42 -6.47
N MET A 225 -12.61 2.22 -5.42
CA MET A 225 -11.90 3.50 -5.38
C MET A 225 -10.89 3.47 -4.23
N GLU A 226 -9.73 4.00 -4.47
CA GLU A 226 -8.65 4.15 -3.50
C GLU A 226 -8.50 5.62 -3.14
N LEU A 227 -8.37 5.90 -1.84
CA LEU A 227 -8.22 7.26 -1.33
C LEU A 227 -6.99 7.37 -0.44
N GLU A 228 -6.21 8.43 -0.65
CA GLU A 228 -5.10 8.83 0.20
C GLU A 228 -5.55 10.00 1.09
N VAL A 229 -5.24 9.94 2.39
CA VAL A 229 -5.52 11.02 3.33
C VAL A 229 -4.32 11.96 3.46
N ASN A 230 -4.59 13.24 3.78
CA ASN A 230 -3.53 14.23 4.01
C ASN A 230 -2.67 13.88 5.23
N GLU A 231 -3.32 13.44 6.31
CA GLU A 231 -2.69 13.09 7.58
C GLU A 231 -3.32 11.80 8.14
N TYR A 232 -2.49 10.85 8.52
CA TYR A 232 -2.98 9.57 9.05
C TYR A 232 -3.79 9.71 10.34
N SER A 233 -3.48 10.67 11.17
CA SER A 233 -4.25 10.98 12.38
C SER A 233 -5.73 11.29 12.08
N ARG A 234 -6.05 11.65 10.84
CA ARG A 234 -7.41 11.93 10.36
C ARG A 234 -8.06 10.75 9.62
N LEU A 235 -7.41 9.59 9.55
CA LEU A 235 -7.89 8.42 8.81
C LEU A 235 -9.29 8.02 9.26
N GLU A 236 -9.49 7.78 10.56
CA GLU A 236 -10.79 7.38 11.09
C GLU A 236 -11.89 8.46 10.92
N PRO A 237 -11.67 9.73 11.25
CA PRO A 237 -12.64 10.78 10.96
C PRO A 237 -13.04 10.86 9.48
N VAL A 238 -12.08 10.78 8.57
CA VAL A 238 -12.33 10.82 7.11
C VAL A 238 -13.11 9.59 6.66
N LYS A 239 -12.74 8.40 7.14
CA LYS A 239 -13.48 7.16 6.85
C LYS A 239 -14.95 7.27 7.27
N GLU A 240 -15.22 7.72 8.49
CA GLU A 240 -16.59 7.84 8.99
C GLU A 240 -17.39 8.91 8.22
N GLU A 241 -16.76 9.98 7.78
CA GLU A 241 -17.42 10.98 6.92
C GLU A 241 -17.77 10.39 5.54
N ILE A 242 -16.88 9.59 4.94
CA ILE A 242 -17.13 8.88 3.68
C ILE A 242 -18.30 7.89 3.88
N ARG A 243 -18.26 7.08 4.92
CA ARG A 243 -19.32 6.12 5.25
C ARG A 243 -20.69 6.77 5.36
N ALA A 244 -20.80 7.87 6.08
CA ALA A 244 -22.05 8.60 6.26
C ALA A 244 -22.62 9.13 4.94
N ARG A 245 -21.76 9.46 3.97
CA ARG A 245 -22.18 10.06 2.69
C ARG A 245 -22.31 9.06 1.55
N VAL A 246 -21.52 7.98 1.55
CA VAL A 246 -21.37 7.06 0.40
C VAL A 246 -22.00 5.70 0.70
N ASP A 247 -21.73 5.07 1.85
CA ASP A 247 -22.21 3.72 2.14
C ASP A 247 -23.74 3.64 2.31
N THR A 248 -24.39 4.79 2.51
CA THR A 248 -25.87 4.90 2.55
C THR A 248 -26.51 4.96 1.17
N GLN A 249 -25.71 5.07 0.11
CA GLN A 249 -26.18 5.15 -1.26
C GLN A 249 -26.22 3.77 -1.93
N VAL A 250 -27.11 3.66 -2.92
CA VAL A 250 -27.19 2.51 -3.81
C VAL A 250 -26.84 2.99 -5.20
N ASP A 251 -25.98 2.25 -5.91
CA ASP A 251 -25.57 2.60 -7.25
C ASP A 251 -26.65 2.29 -8.30
N ALA A 252 -26.39 2.67 -9.55
CA ALA A 252 -27.34 2.52 -10.66
C ALA A 252 -27.71 1.05 -10.98
N TYR A 253 -26.97 0.08 -10.47
CA TYR A 253 -27.19 -1.37 -10.67
C TYR A 253 -27.64 -2.07 -9.38
N GLY A 254 -27.93 -1.33 -8.29
CA GLY A 254 -28.36 -1.88 -7.02
C GLY A 254 -27.22 -2.28 -6.08
N GLY A 255 -25.99 -1.99 -6.45
CA GLY A 255 -24.82 -2.24 -5.60
C GLY A 255 -24.73 -1.24 -4.45
N THR A 256 -24.29 -1.70 -3.29
CA THR A 256 -24.06 -0.87 -2.10
C THR A 256 -22.57 -0.65 -1.90
N TYR A 257 -22.19 0.56 -1.53
CA TYR A 257 -20.81 0.91 -1.25
C TYR A 257 -20.41 0.44 0.15
N TYR A 258 -19.15 0.13 0.30
CA TYR A 258 -18.56 -0.25 1.58
C TYR A 258 -17.16 0.34 1.73
N THR A 259 -17.02 1.21 2.71
CA THR A 259 -15.79 1.96 2.98
C THR A 259 -15.00 1.27 4.10
N GLN A 260 -13.74 0.96 3.83
CA GLN A 260 -12.81 0.32 4.76
C GLN A 260 -11.46 1.03 4.74
N THR A 261 -10.70 0.92 5.82
CA THR A 261 -9.27 1.24 5.78
C THR A 261 -8.50 0.08 5.15
N GLU A 262 -7.30 0.34 4.64
CA GLU A 262 -6.42 -0.73 4.15
C GLU A 262 -6.07 -1.73 5.27
N GLU A 263 -6.02 -1.27 6.51
CA GLU A 263 -5.83 -2.11 7.69
C GLU A 263 -6.99 -3.09 7.90
N GLU A 264 -8.23 -2.65 7.70
CA GLU A 264 -9.41 -3.50 7.77
C GLU A 264 -9.48 -4.51 6.61
N VAL A 265 -8.99 -4.14 5.43
CA VAL A 265 -8.93 -5.03 4.25
C VAL A 265 -7.85 -6.09 4.39
N ASN A 266 -6.68 -5.71 4.92
CA ASN A 266 -5.51 -6.58 5.03
C ASN A 266 -5.00 -6.70 6.48
N PRO A 267 -5.83 -7.17 7.42
CA PRO A 267 -5.49 -7.19 8.85
C PRO A 267 -4.24 -8.04 9.14
N GLN A 268 -3.96 -9.03 8.32
CA GLN A 268 -2.79 -9.89 8.50
C GLN A 268 -1.47 -9.13 8.29
N ILE A 269 -1.44 -8.13 7.41
CA ILE A 269 -0.26 -7.30 7.16
C ILE A 269 -0.03 -6.37 8.35
N PHE A 270 -1.09 -5.84 8.94
CA PHE A 270 -1.01 -4.84 10.02
C PHE A 270 -0.94 -5.46 11.42
N ALA A 271 -1.51 -6.67 11.64
CA ALA A 271 -1.54 -7.34 12.94
C ALA A 271 -0.13 -7.53 13.56
N TRP A 272 0.87 -7.86 12.74
CA TRP A 272 2.25 -8.05 13.23
C TRP A 272 2.99 -6.71 13.41
N LEU A 273 2.48 -5.61 12.84
CA LEU A 273 3.02 -4.27 13.09
C LEU A 273 2.58 -3.73 14.44
N GLY A 274 1.56 -4.35 15.09
CA GLY A 274 0.99 -3.90 16.36
C GLY A 274 0.40 -2.49 16.25
N LEU A 275 -0.22 -2.21 15.12
CA LEU A 275 -0.99 -1.00 14.87
C LEU A 275 -2.43 -1.19 15.29
#